data_8f5f22c6f8c6b2f87e11439caf1b3f22
#
_entry.id   8f5f22c6f8c6b2f87e11439caf1b3f22
#
_cell.length_a   1.000
_cell.length_b   1.000
_cell.length_c   1.000
_cell.angle_alpha   90.00
_cell.angle_beta   90.00
_cell.angle_gamma   90.00
#
_symmetry.space_group_name_H-M   'P 1'
#
loop_
_entity.id
_entity.type
_entity.pdbx_description
1 polymer ?
#
loop_
_entity_poly.entity_id
_entity_poly.type
_entity_poly.pdbx_seq_one_letter_code
_entity_poly.pdbx_strand_id
1 'polypeptide(L)'
;MKQLGNILSNSWTLGALAVALAVGAGHVATGTVQMWSFVIINILLAQGINMLTGISGQISLGHAGFFAIGAYASAIAMKSWGVPFPVALVLATFGAAAVGLLLAGPAGRVREFYLAMMSLGFGLIVYELARELRGVTGGVMGMRGIPSSQIGTLQIFGWSIDTVAYFRILLVVLLVVMLMLRNFVKSHFGRAFYAVHVSEIAAGSLGISQAAVKRAAYAISGGLAGLAGGFYAHMIGYLTPESFGLMRSIEILVMSIVGGLGSLAGQVYGAVLFTYLPQKLQAFNDYQYIVYGLILVFIFTLLPKGLAGLLRTQTRYSKFDQLRPAASGAAEPPLSRRESAARAEGTQALVRVEDVVMEFSGLRALAGVSLELRAGSITALVGPNGSGKSTLVNVISGIYAPTSGRILYKGQDIAGRPSHKVAQAGITRTFQDPRNVPSFTVRENILMGPIAVTGMAPWPRRSTRRAPGARRARCCARSKR
;
A
#
# COMPACT_ATOMS: atom_id res chain seq x y z
N MET A 1 -4.52 30.87 -2.13
CA MET A 1 -4.03 29.47 -2.23
C MET A 1 -4.06 28.70 -0.91
N LYS A 2 -3.71 29.27 0.26
CA LYS A 2 -3.78 28.56 1.57
C LYS A 2 -5.18 28.10 1.99
N GLN A 3 -6.23 28.84 1.65
CA GLN A 3 -7.61 28.46 1.96
C GLN A 3 -8.12 27.32 1.07
N LEU A 4 -7.78 27.29 -0.22
CA LEU A 4 -8.14 26.20 -1.14
C LEU A 4 -7.51 24.85 -0.74
N GLY A 5 -6.27 24.84 -0.26
CA GLY A 5 -5.62 23.60 0.21
C GLY A 5 -6.29 22.99 1.45
N ASN A 6 -6.80 23.84 2.36
CA ASN A 6 -7.56 23.38 3.53
C ASN A 6 -8.97 22.90 3.17
N ILE A 7 -9.60 23.52 2.20
CA ILE A 7 -10.93 23.18 1.70
C ILE A 7 -10.89 21.78 1.05
N LEU A 8 -9.90 21.51 0.19
CA LEU A 8 -9.77 20.23 -0.53
C LEU A 8 -9.20 19.09 0.33
N SER A 9 -8.59 19.39 1.47
CA SER A 9 -8.15 18.37 2.44
C SER A 9 -9.26 17.91 3.40
N ASN A 10 -10.36 18.64 3.46
CA ASN A 10 -11.47 18.34 4.35
C ASN A 10 -12.45 17.38 3.68
N SER A 11 -12.75 16.25 4.33
CA SER A 11 -13.65 15.21 3.78
C SER A 11 -15.08 15.72 3.49
N TRP A 12 -15.53 16.76 4.20
CA TRP A 12 -16.84 17.36 4.00
C TRP A 12 -16.92 18.15 2.70
N THR A 13 -15.83 18.81 2.29
CA THR A 13 -15.81 19.58 1.03
C THR A 13 -15.72 18.69 -0.19
N LEU A 14 -15.01 17.54 -0.11
CA LEU A 14 -15.04 16.53 -1.15
C LEU A 14 -16.43 15.89 -1.27
N GLY A 15 -17.10 15.66 -0.15
CA GLY A 15 -18.48 15.18 -0.13
C GLY A 15 -19.46 16.19 -0.75
N ALA A 16 -19.36 17.47 -0.37
CA ALA A 16 -20.20 18.52 -0.92
C ALA A 16 -19.99 18.73 -2.43
N LEU A 17 -18.73 18.70 -2.90
CA LEU A 17 -18.39 18.77 -4.32
C LEU A 17 -18.98 17.57 -5.10
N ALA A 18 -18.91 16.39 -4.53
CA ALA A 18 -19.48 15.18 -5.14
C ALA A 18 -21.01 15.25 -5.22
N VAL A 19 -21.68 15.76 -4.19
CA VAL A 19 -23.14 15.97 -4.18
C VAL A 19 -23.51 17.01 -5.25
N ALA A 20 -22.77 18.13 -5.35
CA ALA A 20 -23.00 19.14 -6.36
C ALA A 20 -22.83 18.59 -7.79
N LEU A 21 -21.82 17.75 -8.03
CA LEU A 21 -21.61 17.07 -9.30
C LEU A 21 -22.72 16.05 -9.61
N ALA A 22 -23.20 15.32 -8.60
CA ALA A 22 -24.29 14.35 -8.78
C ALA A 22 -25.63 15.01 -9.13
N VAL A 23 -25.92 16.17 -8.52
CA VAL A 23 -27.13 16.96 -8.82
C VAL A 23 -27.00 17.66 -10.17
N GLY A 24 -25.84 18.26 -10.47
CA GLY A 24 -25.58 18.95 -11.72
C GLY A 24 -25.54 18.04 -12.96
N ALA A 25 -25.24 16.75 -12.78
CA ALA A 25 -25.12 15.81 -13.90
C ALA A 25 -26.39 15.63 -14.73
N GLY A 26 -27.57 15.86 -14.15
CA GLY A 26 -28.85 15.79 -14.86
C GLY A 26 -29.08 16.92 -15.87
N HIS A 27 -28.32 18.03 -15.81
CA HIS A 27 -28.43 19.19 -16.66
C HIS A 27 -27.28 19.34 -17.68
N VAL A 28 -26.38 18.34 -17.75
CA VAL A 28 -25.17 18.35 -18.58
C VAL A 28 -25.32 17.36 -19.72
N ALA A 29 -24.73 17.67 -20.89
CA ALA A 29 -24.73 16.77 -22.04
C ALA A 29 -24.19 15.38 -21.69
N THR A 30 -24.84 14.33 -22.21
CA THR A 30 -24.51 12.91 -21.91
C THR A 30 -23.04 12.57 -22.18
N GLY A 31 -22.42 13.13 -23.24
CA GLY A 31 -21.00 12.94 -23.52
C GLY A 31 -20.06 13.46 -22.42
N THR A 32 -20.44 14.57 -21.78
CA THR A 32 -19.67 15.12 -20.65
C THR A 32 -19.80 14.22 -19.41
N VAL A 33 -21.01 13.70 -19.14
CA VAL A 33 -21.26 12.77 -18.03
C VAL A 33 -20.45 11.48 -18.21
N GLN A 34 -20.40 10.98 -19.45
CA GLN A 34 -19.59 9.81 -19.80
C GLN A 34 -18.09 10.05 -19.57
N MET A 35 -17.59 11.20 -19.97
CA MET A 35 -16.20 11.59 -19.73
C MET A 35 -15.87 11.60 -18.22
N TRP A 36 -16.73 12.20 -17.41
CA TRP A 36 -16.54 12.23 -15.96
C TRP A 36 -16.65 10.84 -15.32
N SER A 37 -17.49 9.95 -15.88
CA SER A 37 -17.53 8.53 -15.47
C SER A 37 -16.19 7.85 -15.72
N PHE A 38 -15.56 8.12 -16.87
CA PHE A 38 -14.23 7.59 -17.18
C PHE A 38 -13.14 8.17 -16.26
N VAL A 39 -13.21 9.45 -15.89
CA VAL A 39 -12.34 10.07 -14.88
C VAL A 39 -12.46 9.32 -13.54
N ILE A 40 -13.68 9.01 -13.09
CA ILE A 40 -13.88 8.29 -11.82
C ILE A 40 -13.27 6.89 -11.86
N ILE A 41 -13.42 6.16 -12.97
CA ILE A 41 -12.80 4.85 -13.17
C ILE A 41 -11.26 4.97 -13.09
N ASN A 42 -10.68 5.98 -13.74
CA ASN A 42 -9.25 6.25 -13.67
C ASN A 42 -8.78 6.65 -12.26
N ILE A 43 -9.61 7.37 -11.48
CA ILE A 43 -9.31 7.65 -10.06
C ILE A 43 -9.25 6.34 -9.26
N LEU A 44 -10.18 5.41 -9.46
CA LEU A 44 -10.17 4.11 -8.78
C LEU A 44 -8.92 3.30 -9.14
N LEU A 45 -8.52 3.28 -10.42
CA LEU A 45 -7.27 2.66 -10.88
C LEU A 45 -6.03 3.30 -10.23
N ALA A 46 -5.98 4.64 -10.24
CA ALA A 46 -4.88 5.39 -9.63
C ALA A 46 -4.80 5.15 -8.12
N GLN A 47 -5.93 5.03 -7.42
CA GLN A 47 -5.95 4.66 -6.01
C GLN A 47 -5.41 3.24 -5.78
N GLY A 48 -5.76 2.30 -6.66
CA GLY A 48 -5.26 0.92 -6.61
C GLY A 48 -3.74 0.87 -6.67
N ILE A 49 -3.14 1.46 -7.71
CA ILE A 49 -1.68 1.47 -7.86
C ILE A 49 -0.99 2.31 -6.77
N ASN A 50 -1.63 3.37 -6.28
CA ASN A 50 -1.10 4.20 -5.18
C ASN A 50 -1.00 3.40 -3.87
N MET A 51 -1.94 2.50 -3.58
CA MET A 51 -1.85 1.61 -2.41
C MET A 51 -0.64 0.70 -2.50
N LEU A 52 -0.34 0.19 -3.69
CA LEU A 52 0.76 -0.72 -3.94
C LEU A 52 2.10 0.02 -4.05
N THR A 53 2.20 1.00 -4.96
CA THR A 53 3.47 1.70 -5.25
C THR A 53 3.68 2.89 -4.31
N GLY A 54 2.66 3.70 -4.07
CA GLY A 54 2.80 4.94 -3.31
C GLY A 54 2.88 4.75 -1.80
N ILE A 55 2.12 3.81 -1.23
CA ILE A 55 2.01 3.62 0.22
C ILE A 55 2.84 2.43 0.68
N SER A 56 2.87 1.32 -0.09
CA SER A 56 3.61 0.10 0.25
C SER A 56 5.01 0.05 -0.37
N GLY A 57 5.35 0.92 -1.33
CA GLY A 57 6.66 1.02 -1.96
C GLY A 57 6.93 -0.04 -3.03
N GLN A 58 5.92 -0.77 -3.51
CA GLN A 58 6.08 -1.87 -4.45
C GLN A 58 5.72 -1.43 -5.87
N ILE A 59 6.70 -1.26 -6.74
CA ILE A 59 6.49 -0.85 -8.13
C ILE A 59 5.79 -1.98 -8.90
N SER A 60 4.70 -1.65 -9.59
CA SER A 60 3.95 -2.58 -10.45
C SER A 60 3.76 -2.02 -11.85
N LEU A 61 4.19 -2.78 -12.87
CA LEU A 61 4.00 -2.51 -14.29
C LEU A 61 2.90 -3.38 -14.92
N GLY A 62 2.23 -4.21 -14.12
CA GLY A 62 1.17 -5.11 -14.59
C GLY A 62 -0.22 -4.73 -14.09
N HIS A 63 -0.45 -3.47 -13.70
CA HIS A 63 -1.71 -3.06 -13.07
C HIS A 63 -2.91 -3.19 -14.01
N ALA A 64 -2.71 -3.01 -15.33
CA ALA A 64 -3.73 -3.26 -16.35
C ALA A 64 -4.20 -4.73 -16.38
N GLY A 65 -3.38 -5.69 -15.94
CA GLY A 65 -3.79 -7.09 -15.81
C GLY A 65 -4.90 -7.29 -14.78
N PHE A 66 -4.81 -6.66 -13.60
CA PHE A 66 -5.89 -6.68 -12.61
C PHE A 66 -7.15 -5.98 -13.11
N PHE A 67 -6.97 -4.89 -13.83
CA PHE A 67 -8.04 -4.16 -14.49
C PHE A 67 -8.78 -5.03 -15.53
N ALA A 68 -8.03 -5.76 -16.37
CA ALA A 68 -8.57 -6.72 -17.32
C ALA A 68 -9.35 -7.83 -16.64
N ILE A 69 -8.77 -8.47 -15.62
CA ILE A 69 -9.43 -9.56 -14.88
C ILE A 69 -10.77 -9.09 -14.33
N GLY A 70 -10.83 -7.89 -13.74
CA GLY A 70 -12.09 -7.34 -13.24
C GLY A 70 -13.11 -7.05 -14.34
N ALA A 71 -12.66 -6.48 -15.46
CA ALA A 71 -13.52 -6.17 -16.60
C ALA A 71 -14.13 -7.43 -17.22
N TYR A 72 -13.30 -8.43 -17.54
CA TYR A 72 -13.77 -9.70 -18.10
C TYR A 72 -14.61 -10.50 -17.10
N ALA A 73 -14.22 -10.57 -15.83
CA ALA A 73 -14.98 -11.27 -14.80
C ALA A 73 -16.40 -10.71 -14.66
N SER A 74 -16.55 -9.39 -14.61
CA SER A 74 -17.86 -8.74 -14.55
C SER A 74 -18.67 -8.94 -15.81
N ALA A 75 -18.05 -8.79 -16.98
CA ALA A 75 -18.70 -8.98 -18.28
C ALA A 75 -19.19 -10.42 -18.46
N ILE A 76 -18.38 -11.41 -18.14
CA ILE A 76 -18.72 -12.83 -18.21
C ILE A 76 -19.86 -13.16 -17.23
N ALA A 77 -19.77 -12.68 -15.98
CA ALA A 77 -20.78 -12.92 -14.95
C ALA A 77 -22.16 -12.43 -15.39
N MET A 78 -22.25 -11.23 -15.95
CA MET A 78 -23.54 -10.71 -16.44
C MET A 78 -24.00 -11.36 -17.75
N LYS A 79 -23.09 -11.52 -18.72
CA LYS A 79 -23.47 -12.01 -20.04
C LYS A 79 -23.76 -13.51 -20.09
N SER A 80 -22.91 -14.32 -19.41
CA SER A 80 -22.99 -15.79 -19.50
C SER A 80 -23.75 -16.41 -18.34
N TRP A 81 -23.70 -15.82 -17.16
CA TRP A 81 -24.35 -16.37 -15.96
C TRP A 81 -25.63 -15.62 -15.57
N GLY A 82 -25.96 -14.51 -16.24
CA GLY A 82 -27.16 -13.72 -15.96
C GLY A 82 -27.14 -13.06 -14.55
N VAL A 83 -25.98 -12.92 -13.95
CA VAL A 83 -25.82 -12.40 -12.58
C VAL A 83 -26.13 -10.89 -12.57
N PRO A 84 -26.86 -10.36 -11.56
CA PRO A 84 -27.15 -8.94 -11.50
C PRO A 84 -25.88 -8.10 -11.29
N PHE A 85 -25.87 -6.87 -11.84
CA PHE A 85 -24.72 -5.96 -11.88
C PHE A 85 -23.97 -5.79 -10.56
N PRO A 86 -24.63 -5.58 -9.39
CA PRO A 86 -23.89 -5.43 -8.13
C PRO A 86 -23.08 -6.69 -7.75
N VAL A 87 -23.63 -7.87 -8.02
CA VAL A 87 -22.96 -9.16 -7.76
C VAL A 87 -21.78 -9.35 -8.72
N ALA A 88 -21.94 -8.97 -9.99
CA ALA A 88 -20.86 -8.99 -10.98
C ALA A 88 -19.68 -8.09 -10.57
N LEU A 89 -19.96 -6.90 -9.99
CA LEU A 89 -18.93 -6.01 -9.44
C LEU A 89 -18.21 -6.63 -8.24
N VAL A 90 -18.95 -7.31 -7.37
CA VAL A 90 -18.34 -8.04 -6.22
C VAL A 90 -17.42 -9.14 -6.72
N LEU A 91 -17.85 -9.94 -7.70
CA LEU A 91 -17.03 -10.98 -8.33
C LEU A 91 -15.78 -10.41 -9.00
N ALA A 92 -15.90 -9.29 -9.72
CA ALA A 92 -14.77 -8.58 -10.33
C ALA A 92 -13.76 -8.12 -9.29
N THR A 93 -14.24 -7.52 -8.19
CA THR A 93 -13.41 -6.98 -7.11
C THR A 93 -12.68 -8.09 -6.38
N PHE A 94 -13.39 -9.12 -5.91
CA PHE A 94 -12.79 -10.21 -5.16
C PHE A 94 -11.98 -11.16 -6.03
N GLY A 95 -12.38 -11.38 -7.29
CA GLY A 95 -11.61 -12.15 -8.25
C GLY A 95 -10.24 -11.53 -8.52
N ALA A 96 -10.19 -10.24 -8.83
CA ALA A 96 -8.93 -9.52 -9.02
C ALA A 96 -8.11 -9.42 -7.72
N ALA A 97 -8.76 -9.26 -6.56
CA ALA A 97 -8.08 -9.29 -5.26
C ALA A 97 -7.45 -10.67 -4.95
N ALA A 98 -8.14 -11.76 -5.27
CA ALA A 98 -7.63 -13.12 -5.11
C ALA A 98 -6.40 -13.37 -5.99
N VAL A 99 -6.44 -12.94 -7.27
CA VAL A 99 -5.26 -12.99 -8.15
C VAL A 99 -4.12 -12.14 -7.60
N GLY A 100 -4.41 -10.96 -7.03
CA GLY A 100 -3.42 -10.14 -6.34
C GLY A 100 -2.78 -10.88 -5.15
N LEU A 101 -3.56 -11.59 -4.35
CA LEU A 101 -3.05 -12.44 -3.27
C LEU A 101 -2.14 -13.55 -3.77
N LEU A 102 -2.49 -14.22 -4.88
CA LEU A 102 -1.67 -15.27 -5.49
C LEU A 102 -0.34 -14.69 -5.98
N LEU A 103 -0.37 -13.55 -6.66
CA LEU A 103 0.84 -12.87 -7.17
C LEU A 103 1.75 -12.38 -6.02
N ALA A 104 1.19 -12.05 -4.88
CA ALA A 104 1.94 -11.61 -3.72
C ALA A 104 2.82 -12.71 -3.10
N GLY A 105 2.55 -13.99 -3.34
CA GLY A 105 3.35 -15.11 -2.88
C GLY A 105 4.79 -15.05 -3.41
N PRO A 106 5.02 -15.13 -4.73
CA PRO A 106 6.31 -14.92 -5.36
C PRO A 106 6.88 -13.53 -5.09
N ALA A 107 6.04 -12.48 -5.11
CA ALA A 107 6.44 -11.10 -4.87
C ALA A 107 7.14 -10.87 -3.53
N GLY A 108 6.78 -11.63 -2.50
CA GLY A 108 7.40 -11.56 -1.18
C GLY A 108 8.86 -12.04 -1.13
N ARG A 109 9.33 -12.76 -2.15
CA ARG A 109 10.68 -13.34 -2.24
C ARG A 109 11.64 -12.58 -3.14
N VAL A 110 11.13 -11.57 -3.86
CA VAL A 110 11.86 -10.87 -4.93
C VAL A 110 12.18 -9.43 -4.50
N ARG A 111 13.35 -8.93 -4.89
CA ARG A 111 13.76 -7.53 -4.66
C ARG A 111 12.97 -6.57 -5.58
N GLU A 112 12.90 -5.32 -5.21
CA GLU A 112 12.08 -4.27 -5.85
C GLU A 112 12.12 -4.25 -7.39
N PHE A 113 13.32 -4.30 -7.99
CA PHE A 113 13.46 -4.29 -9.44
C PHE A 113 12.85 -5.54 -10.11
N TYR A 114 13.15 -6.71 -9.57
CA TYR A 114 12.60 -7.97 -10.11
C TYR A 114 11.09 -8.06 -9.88
N LEU A 115 10.58 -7.39 -8.86
CA LEU A 115 9.15 -7.30 -8.59
C LEU A 115 8.41 -6.54 -9.71
N ALA A 116 9.00 -5.43 -10.21
CA ALA A 116 8.46 -4.69 -11.35
C ALA A 116 8.43 -5.57 -12.61
N MET A 117 9.51 -6.33 -12.87
CA MET A 117 9.58 -7.26 -14.03
C MET A 117 8.56 -8.39 -13.90
N MET A 118 8.39 -8.97 -12.70
CA MET A 118 7.40 -10.02 -12.43
C MET A 118 5.97 -9.50 -12.67
N SER A 119 5.67 -8.30 -12.21
CA SER A 119 4.35 -7.70 -12.42
C SER A 119 4.10 -7.36 -13.89
N LEU A 120 5.13 -6.96 -14.64
CA LEU A 120 5.06 -6.79 -16.09
C LEU A 120 4.71 -8.11 -16.77
N GLY A 121 5.45 -9.20 -16.45
CA GLY A 121 5.17 -10.53 -16.98
C GLY A 121 3.74 -10.98 -16.68
N PHE A 122 3.24 -10.74 -15.48
CA PHE A 122 1.83 -10.99 -15.13
C PHE A 122 0.88 -10.22 -16.05
N GLY A 123 1.11 -8.92 -16.27
CA GLY A 123 0.27 -8.11 -17.16
C GLY A 123 0.24 -8.65 -18.58
N LEU A 124 1.41 -9.07 -19.11
CA LEU A 124 1.53 -9.68 -20.43
C LEU A 124 0.81 -11.04 -20.52
N ILE A 125 0.94 -11.89 -19.49
CA ILE A 125 0.22 -13.18 -19.43
C ILE A 125 -1.30 -12.95 -19.50
N VAL A 126 -1.83 -12.01 -18.69
CA VAL A 126 -3.26 -11.71 -18.69
C VAL A 126 -3.71 -11.16 -20.06
N TYR A 127 -2.90 -10.30 -20.68
CA TYR A 127 -3.16 -9.76 -22.01
C TYR A 127 -3.22 -10.86 -23.07
N GLU A 128 -2.23 -11.77 -23.12
CA GLU A 128 -2.21 -12.88 -24.07
C GLU A 128 -3.31 -13.89 -23.79
N LEU A 129 -3.62 -14.19 -22.53
CA LEU A 129 -4.76 -15.04 -22.19
C LEU A 129 -6.08 -14.43 -22.70
N ALA A 130 -6.25 -13.10 -22.60
CA ALA A 130 -7.43 -12.43 -23.11
C ALA A 130 -7.52 -12.53 -24.65
N ARG A 131 -6.40 -12.61 -25.36
CA ARG A 131 -6.34 -12.79 -26.82
C ARG A 131 -6.61 -14.23 -27.28
N GLU A 132 -6.09 -15.21 -26.53
CA GLU A 132 -6.14 -16.62 -26.93
C GLU A 132 -7.45 -17.31 -26.50
N LEU A 133 -8.05 -16.95 -25.38
CA LEU A 133 -9.28 -17.57 -24.86
C LEU A 133 -10.54 -17.14 -25.65
N ARG A 134 -10.57 -17.38 -26.98
CA ARG A 134 -11.62 -16.92 -27.89
C ARG A 134 -13.04 -17.28 -27.43
N GLY A 135 -13.22 -18.47 -26.86
CA GLY A 135 -14.54 -18.94 -26.40
C GLY A 135 -15.08 -18.18 -25.18
N VAL A 136 -14.21 -17.50 -24.43
CA VAL A 136 -14.56 -16.82 -23.16
C VAL A 136 -14.49 -15.30 -23.31
N THR A 137 -13.40 -14.78 -23.88
CA THR A 137 -13.11 -13.35 -23.99
C THR A 137 -13.50 -12.75 -25.33
N GLY A 138 -13.81 -13.59 -26.33
CA GLY A 138 -13.98 -13.18 -27.73
C GLY A 138 -12.65 -13.03 -28.49
N GLY A 139 -11.51 -13.28 -27.82
CA GLY A 139 -10.17 -13.20 -28.42
C GLY A 139 -9.84 -11.80 -28.93
N VAL A 140 -9.09 -11.74 -30.04
CA VAL A 140 -8.69 -10.47 -30.68
C VAL A 140 -9.89 -9.63 -31.10
N MET A 141 -11.01 -10.29 -31.52
CA MET A 141 -12.24 -9.59 -31.91
C MET A 141 -12.95 -8.93 -30.73
N GLY A 142 -12.58 -9.27 -29.51
CA GLY A 142 -13.14 -8.73 -28.27
C GLY A 142 -14.53 -9.25 -27.92
N MET A 143 -14.95 -8.98 -26.70
CA MET A 143 -16.27 -9.37 -26.19
C MET A 143 -17.30 -8.29 -26.48
N ARG A 144 -18.32 -8.61 -27.27
CA ARG A 144 -19.46 -7.75 -27.64
C ARG A 144 -20.71 -8.12 -26.86
N GLY A 145 -21.69 -7.20 -26.82
CA GLY A 145 -22.99 -7.46 -26.21
C GLY A 145 -22.95 -7.52 -24.69
N ILE A 146 -22.05 -6.78 -24.07
CA ILE A 146 -22.00 -6.57 -22.60
C ILE A 146 -23.12 -5.59 -22.26
N PRO A 147 -23.98 -5.87 -21.26
CA PRO A 147 -24.99 -4.91 -20.81
C PRO A 147 -24.32 -3.59 -20.41
N SER A 148 -24.74 -2.47 -21.02
CA SER A 148 -24.11 -1.18 -20.79
C SER A 148 -25.12 -0.08 -20.49
N SER A 149 -24.67 0.92 -19.73
CA SER A 149 -25.43 2.11 -19.40
C SER A 149 -25.64 3.05 -20.59
N GLN A 150 -24.77 3.00 -21.60
CA GLN A 150 -24.89 3.82 -22.81
C GLN A 150 -26.05 3.40 -23.71
N ILE A 151 -26.30 2.09 -23.77
CA ILE A 151 -27.36 1.50 -24.63
C ILE A 151 -28.65 1.29 -23.81
N GLY A 152 -28.64 1.60 -22.51
CA GLY A 152 -29.78 1.40 -21.59
C GLY A 152 -30.10 -0.09 -21.33
N THR A 153 -29.18 -1.00 -21.68
CA THR A 153 -29.34 -2.44 -21.45
C THR A 153 -28.90 -2.89 -20.05
N LEU A 154 -28.23 -2.00 -19.32
CA LEU A 154 -27.81 -2.28 -17.94
C LEU A 154 -29.01 -2.18 -16.99
N GLN A 155 -29.28 -3.26 -16.26
CA GLN A 155 -30.36 -3.30 -15.27
C GLN A 155 -29.83 -3.62 -13.88
N ILE A 156 -30.40 -2.94 -12.86
CA ILE A 156 -30.21 -3.28 -11.46
C ILE A 156 -31.59 -3.55 -10.86
N PHE A 157 -31.83 -4.78 -10.40
CA PHE A 157 -33.11 -5.23 -9.84
C PHE A 157 -34.34 -4.90 -10.74
N GLY A 158 -34.18 -5.02 -12.08
CA GLY A 158 -35.24 -4.76 -13.04
C GLY A 158 -35.39 -3.29 -13.49
N TRP A 159 -34.61 -2.37 -12.91
CA TRP A 159 -34.58 -0.95 -13.32
C TRP A 159 -33.47 -0.70 -14.32
N SER A 160 -33.81 -0.14 -15.49
CA SER A 160 -32.81 0.27 -16.49
C SER A 160 -32.02 1.48 -15.98
N ILE A 161 -30.69 1.41 -16.13
CA ILE A 161 -29.76 2.43 -15.67
C ILE A 161 -29.27 3.21 -16.88
N ASP A 162 -29.61 4.48 -16.92
CA ASP A 162 -29.10 5.42 -17.89
C ASP A 162 -27.69 5.94 -17.49
N THR A 163 -27.04 6.66 -18.40
CA THR A 163 -25.69 7.19 -18.21
C THR A 163 -25.57 8.10 -16.96
N VAL A 164 -26.63 8.83 -16.64
CA VAL A 164 -26.62 9.74 -15.47
C VAL A 164 -26.73 8.98 -14.16
N ALA A 165 -27.63 7.98 -14.10
CA ALA A 165 -27.76 7.12 -12.93
C ALA A 165 -26.48 6.32 -12.71
N TYR A 166 -25.84 5.83 -13.78
CA TYR A 166 -24.54 5.15 -13.72
C TYR A 166 -23.45 6.03 -13.14
N PHE A 167 -23.34 7.27 -13.59
CA PHE A 167 -22.41 8.26 -13.06
C PHE A 167 -22.63 8.50 -11.56
N ARG A 168 -23.89 8.61 -11.12
CA ARG A 168 -24.22 8.79 -9.68
C ARG A 168 -23.79 7.59 -8.85
N ILE A 169 -23.99 6.37 -9.34
CA ILE A 169 -23.53 5.14 -8.69
C ILE A 169 -22.01 5.13 -8.58
N LEU A 170 -21.29 5.42 -9.67
CA LEU A 170 -19.84 5.54 -9.68
C LEU A 170 -19.32 6.56 -8.65
N LEU A 171 -19.97 7.71 -8.56
CA LEU A 171 -19.60 8.77 -7.63
C LEU A 171 -19.78 8.32 -6.17
N VAL A 172 -20.89 7.65 -5.85
CA VAL A 172 -21.12 7.09 -4.50
C VAL A 172 -20.06 6.04 -4.17
N VAL A 173 -19.78 5.12 -5.10
CA VAL A 173 -18.74 4.11 -4.91
C VAL A 173 -17.36 4.74 -4.71
N LEU A 174 -17.00 5.75 -5.51
CA LEU A 174 -15.75 6.49 -5.31
C LEU A 174 -15.67 7.11 -3.91
N LEU A 175 -16.74 7.76 -3.44
CA LEU A 175 -16.76 8.35 -2.10
C LEU A 175 -16.57 7.30 -1.00
N VAL A 176 -17.27 6.18 -1.10
CA VAL A 176 -17.12 5.07 -0.15
C VAL A 176 -15.69 4.54 -0.15
N VAL A 177 -15.12 4.29 -1.34
CA VAL A 177 -13.73 3.82 -1.49
C VAL A 177 -12.75 4.83 -0.90
N MET A 178 -12.90 6.13 -1.19
CA MET A 178 -12.03 7.18 -0.66
C MET A 178 -12.11 7.27 0.87
N LEU A 179 -13.28 7.13 1.47
CA LEU A 179 -13.45 7.09 2.93
C LEU A 179 -12.81 5.84 3.53
N MET A 180 -12.99 4.67 2.92
CA MET A 180 -12.35 3.43 3.35
C MET A 180 -10.82 3.54 3.30
N LEU A 181 -10.26 4.00 2.19
CA LEU A 181 -8.81 4.18 2.02
C LEU A 181 -8.25 5.21 2.99
N ARG A 182 -8.95 6.34 3.20
CA ARG A 182 -8.55 7.35 4.19
C ARG A 182 -8.48 6.77 5.59
N ASN A 183 -9.48 6.00 6.00
CA ASN A 183 -9.52 5.36 7.32
C ASN A 183 -8.44 4.28 7.42
N PHE A 184 -8.21 3.49 6.36
CA PHE A 184 -7.16 2.50 6.29
C PHE A 184 -5.77 3.14 6.46
N VAL A 185 -5.45 4.17 5.69
CA VAL A 185 -4.15 4.85 5.74
C VAL A 185 -3.88 5.48 7.12
N LYS A 186 -4.93 5.97 7.81
CA LYS A 186 -4.81 6.52 9.17
C LYS A 186 -4.75 5.45 10.26
N SER A 187 -5.09 4.21 9.95
CA SER A 187 -5.10 3.10 10.89
C SER A 187 -3.68 2.59 11.21
N HIS A 188 -3.58 1.64 12.14
CA HIS A 188 -2.32 0.94 12.40
C HIS A 188 -1.85 0.10 11.20
N PHE A 189 -2.77 -0.39 10.37
CA PHE A 189 -2.43 -1.08 9.13
C PHE A 189 -1.73 -0.16 8.13
N GLY A 190 -2.26 1.05 7.91
CA GLY A 190 -1.63 2.03 7.03
C GLY A 190 -0.23 2.41 7.52
N ARG A 191 -0.03 2.54 8.84
CA ARG A 191 1.31 2.77 9.40
C ARG A 191 2.28 1.62 9.10
N ALA A 192 1.80 0.36 9.18
CA ALA A 192 2.62 -0.81 8.83
C ALA A 192 3.04 -0.79 7.34
N PHE A 193 2.16 -0.36 6.43
CA PHE A 193 2.49 -0.18 5.02
C PHE A 193 3.61 0.86 4.82
N TYR A 194 3.51 2.03 5.44
CA TYR A 194 4.55 3.05 5.36
C TYR A 194 5.88 2.59 5.99
N ALA A 195 5.84 1.82 7.07
CA ALA A 195 7.06 1.29 7.69
C ALA A 195 7.79 0.31 6.75
N VAL A 196 7.05 -0.58 6.08
CA VAL A 196 7.61 -1.50 5.09
C VAL A 196 8.15 -0.73 3.88
N HIS A 197 7.47 0.32 3.42
CA HIS A 197 7.93 1.18 2.33
C HIS A 197 9.30 1.82 2.63
N VAL A 198 9.51 2.32 3.85
CA VAL A 198 10.77 2.99 4.23
C VAL A 198 11.89 1.98 4.41
N SER A 199 11.62 0.85 5.07
CA SER A 199 12.60 -0.21 5.25
C SER A 199 11.93 -1.51 5.68
N GLU A 200 12.00 -2.52 4.81
CA GLU A 200 11.49 -3.86 5.11
C GLU A 200 12.20 -4.48 6.33
N ILE A 201 13.54 -4.29 6.43
CA ILE A 201 14.35 -4.85 7.51
C ILE A 201 13.97 -4.19 8.86
N ALA A 202 13.87 -2.86 8.89
CA ALA A 202 13.49 -2.15 10.11
C ALA A 202 12.06 -2.48 10.54
N ALA A 203 11.11 -2.57 9.60
CA ALA A 203 9.74 -2.99 9.88
C ALA A 203 9.69 -4.41 10.49
N GLY A 204 10.50 -5.35 9.95
CA GLY A 204 10.66 -6.68 10.51
C GLY A 204 11.15 -6.68 11.95
N SER A 205 12.14 -5.86 12.27
CA SER A 205 12.67 -5.71 13.64
C SER A 205 11.69 -5.07 14.63
N LEU A 206 10.65 -4.39 14.11
CA LEU A 206 9.51 -3.88 14.88
C LEU A 206 8.34 -4.87 14.95
N GLY A 207 8.53 -6.12 14.53
CA GLY A 207 7.50 -7.17 14.58
C GLY A 207 6.46 -7.12 13.47
N ILE A 208 6.66 -6.32 12.42
CA ILE A 208 5.74 -6.20 11.27
C ILE A 208 6.10 -7.28 10.25
N SER A 209 5.13 -8.12 9.90
CA SER A 209 5.31 -9.13 8.86
C SER A 209 5.27 -8.49 7.47
N GLN A 210 6.42 -8.41 6.80
CA GLN A 210 6.56 -7.89 5.44
C GLN A 210 5.66 -8.64 4.45
N ALA A 211 5.65 -9.98 4.51
CA ALA A 211 4.84 -10.81 3.63
C ALA A 211 3.33 -10.57 3.80
N ALA A 212 2.86 -10.29 5.03
CA ALA A 212 1.46 -9.98 5.27
C ALA A 212 1.10 -8.60 4.67
N VAL A 213 1.97 -7.61 4.83
CA VAL A 213 1.78 -6.26 4.26
C VAL A 213 1.78 -6.32 2.73
N LYS A 214 2.74 -7.01 2.11
CA LYS A 214 2.81 -7.19 0.66
C LYS A 214 1.54 -7.87 0.13
N ARG A 215 1.11 -8.97 0.76
CA ARG A 215 -0.13 -9.66 0.38
C ARG A 215 -1.35 -8.76 0.45
N ALA A 216 -1.50 -8.01 1.53
CA ALA A 216 -2.61 -7.07 1.68
C ALA A 216 -2.55 -5.92 0.65
N ALA A 217 -1.35 -5.41 0.31
CA ALA A 217 -1.16 -4.38 -0.69
C ALA A 217 -1.61 -4.85 -2.09
N TYR A 218 -1.18 -6.05 -2.50
CA TYR A 218 -1.60 -6.64 -3.78
C TYR A 218 -3.09 -6.94 -3.83
N ALA A 219 -3.69 -7.44 -2.73
CA ALA A 219 -5.12 -7.72 -2.67
C ALA A 219 -5.96 -6.44 -2.77
N ILE A 220 -5.61 -5.39 -2.03
CA ILE A 220 -6.32 -4.10 -2.07
C ILE A 220 -6.15 -3.46 -3.45
N SER A 221 -4.93 -3.44 -3.97
CA SER A 221 -4.60 -2.88 -5.28
C SER A 221 -5.33 -3.61 -6.40
N GLY A 222 -5.26 -4.95 -6.42
CA GLY A 222 -5.97 -5.78 -7.38
C GLY A 222 -7.49 -5.64 -7.28
N GLY A 223 -8.03 -5.60 -6.04
CA GLY A 223 -9.47 -5.41 -5.83
C GLY A 223 -9.98 -4.06 -6.35
N LEU A 224 -9.24 -2.96 -6.11
CA LEU A 224 -9.60 -1.64 -6.63
C LEU A 224 -9.50 -1.59 -8.16
N ALA A 225 -8.48 -2.20 -8.75
CA ALA A 225 -8.37 -2.31 -10.20
C ALA A 225 -9.47 -3.19 -10.79
N GLY A 226 -9.83 -4.29 -10.12
CA GLY A 226 -10.94 -5.14 -10.52
C GLY A 226 -12.29 -4.44 -10.46
N LEU A 227 -12.55 -3.66 -9.41
CA LEU A 227 -13.74 -2.83 -9.29
C LEU A 227 -13.83 -1.81 -10.43
N ALA A 228 -12.72 -1.11 -10.71
CA ALA A 228 -12.63 -0.17 -11.82
C ALA A 228 -12.88 -0.88 -13.17
N GLY A 229 -12.35 -2.10 -13.35
CA GLY A 229 -12.56 -2.93 -14.53
C GLY A 229 -14.01 -3.32 -14.74
N GLY A 230 -14.68 -3.75 -13.67
CA GLY A 230 -16.11 -4.07 -13.72
C GLY A 230 -16.95 -2.86 -14.17
N PHE A 231 -16.69 -1.68 -13.61
CA PHE A 231 -17.36 -0.47 -14.08
C PHE A 231 -17.00 -0.12 -15.52
N TYR A 232 -15.73 -0.23 -15.92
CA TYR A 232 -15.30 0.05 -17.29
C TYR A 232 -16.04 -0.81 -18.32
N ALA A 233 -16.19 -2.11 -18.06
CA ALA A 233 -16.87 -3.04 -18.96
C ALA A 233 -18.32 -2.63 -19.25
N HIS A 234 -19.06 -2.22 -18.21
CA HIS A 234 -20.46 -1.83 -18.32
C HIS A 234 -20.67 -0.36 -18.71
N MET A 235 -19.60 0.44 -18.69
CA MET A 235 -19.62 1.79 -19.27
C MET A 235 -19.53 1.71 -20.82
N ILE A 236 -18.58 0.90 -21.34
CA ILE A 236 -18.31 0.86 -22.78
C ILE A 236 -19.21 -0.18 -23.51
N GLY A 237 -19.54 -1.30 -22.87
CA GLY A 237 -20.34 -2.37 -23.47
C GLY A 237 -19.59 -3.28 -24.45
N TYR A 238 -18.29 -3.04 -24.63
CA TYR A 238 -17.40 -3.78 -25.52
C TYR A 238 -15.99 -3.82 -24.95
N LEU A 239 -15.36 -4.99 -24.91
CA LEU A 239 -14.01 -5.16 -24.40
C LEU A 239 -13.08 -5.73 -25.45
N THR A 240 -11.95 -5.05 -25.70
CA THR A 240 -10.84 -5.56 -26.50
C THR A 240 -9.64 -5.82 -25.62
N PRO A 241 -8.83 -6.86 -25.88
CA PRO A 241 -7.58 -7.10 -25.16
C PRO A 241 -6.63 -5.89 -25.21
N GLU A 242 -6.58 -5.15 -26.31
CA GLU A 242 -5.75 -3.99 -26.54
C GLU A 242 -5.95 -2.90 -25.50
N SER A 243 -7.16 -2.76 -24.95
CA SER A 243 -7.51 -1.81 -23.89
C SER A 243 -6.78 -2.09 -22.56
N PHE A 244 -6.17 -3.27 -22.42
CA PHE A 244 -5.51 -3.75 -21.21
C PHE A 244 -4.02 -4.07 -21.42
N GLY A 245 -3.45 -3.61 -22.52
CA GLY A 245 -2.05 -3.83 -22.89
C GLY A 245 -1.07 -3.10 -21.96
N LEU A 246 0.22 -3.28 -22.23
CA LEU A 246 1.33 -2.68 -21.46
C LEU A 246 1.22 -1.16 -21.38
N MET A 247 0.83 -0.49 -22.47
CA MET A 247 0.66 0.97 -22.49
C MET A 247 -0.35 1.43 -21.44
N ARG A 248 -1.42 0.69 -21.23
CA ARG A 248 -2.40 0.99 -20.20
C ARG A 248 -1.81 0.90 -18.78
N SER A 249 -0.94 -0.10 -18.54
CA SER A 249 -0.22 -0.20 -17.25
C SER A 249 0.70 1.00 -17.01
N ILE A 250 1.41 1.43 -18.05
CA ILE A 250 2.29 2.60 -17.98
C ILE A 250 1.48 3.87 -17.73
N GLU A 251 0.37 4.07 -18.45
CA GLU A 251 -0.53 5.21 -18.25
C GLU A 251 -1.03 5.31 -16.80
N ILE A 252 -1.49 4.19 -16.23
CA ILE A 252 -1.97 4.14 -14.84
C ILE A 252 -0.85 4.51 -13.87
N LEU A 253 0.37 4.00 -14.08
CA LEU A 253 1.52 4.33 -13.25
C LEU A 253 1.89 5.81 -13.35
N VAL A 254 2.03 6.33 -14.57
CA VAL A 254 2.38 7.74 -14.82
C VAL A 254 1.33 8.68 -14.24
N MET A 255 0.05 8.37 -14.43
CA MET A 255 -1.08 9.09 -13.84
C MET A 255 -0.94 9.17 -12.30
N SER A 256 -0.55 8.08 -11.66
CA SER A 256 -0.33 8.04 -10.21
C SER A 256 0.90 8.84 -9.76
N ILE A 257 2.01 8.78 -10.51
CA ILE A 257 3.23 9.54 -10.22
C ILE A 257 2.97 11.04 -10.38
N VAL A 258 2.33 11.46 -11.47
CA VAL A 258 1.96 12.86 -11.72
C VAL A 258 1.00 13.38 -10.64
N GLY A 259 0.06 12.55 -10.20
CA GLY A 259 -0.81 12.87 -9.08
C GLY A 259 -0.05 13.08 -7.77
N GLY A 260 1.01 12.35 -7.56
CA GLY A 260 1.87 12.32 -6.37
C GLY A 260 1.65 11.06 -5.54
N LEU A 261 2.65 10.17 -5.59
CA LEU A 261 2.66 8.89 -4.87
C LEU A 261 2.45 9.09 -3.36
N GLY A 262 1.70 8.18 -2.76
CA GLY A 262 1.36 8.22 -1.32
C GLY A 262 0.28 9.22 -0.94
N SER A 263 -0.28 10.00 -1.88
CA SER A 263 -1.34 10.98 -1.64
C SER A 263 -2.66 10.52 -2.23
N LEU A 264 -3.70 10.30 -1.40
CA LEU A 264 -5.03 9.93 -1.88
C LEU A 264 -5.67 11.05 -2.72
N ALA A 265 -5.52 12.32 -2.31
CA ALA A 265 -6.02 13.47 -3.06
C ALA A 265 -5.25 13.68 -4.38
N GLY A 266 -3.93 13.43 -4.35
CA GLY A 266 -3.08 13.52 -5.53
C GLY A 266 -3.56 12.64 -6.68
N GLN A 267 -4.02 11.44 -6.39
CA GLN A 267 -4.53 10.51 -7.40
C GLN A 267 -5.75 11.08 -8.15
N VAL A 268 -6.59 11.84 -7.47
CA VAL A 268 -7.74 12.50 -8.10
C VAL A 268 -7.25 13.52 -9.14
N TYR A 269 -6.27 14.35 -8.78
CA TYR A 269 -5.73 15.36 -9.71
C TYR A 269 -4.99 14.72 -10.89
N GLY A 270 -4.20 13.66 -10.63
CA GLY A 270 -3.51 12.92 -11.67
C GLY A 270 -4.49 12.29 -12.67
N ALA A 271 -5.54 11.64 -12.18
CA ALA A 271 -6.55 11.02 -13.03
C ALA A 271 -7.35 12.05 -13.85
N VAL A 272 -7.76 13.16 -13.23
CA VAL A 272 -8.44 14.25 -13.95
C VAL A 272 -7.55 14.80 -15.07
N LEU A 273 -6.29 15.13 -14.76
CA LEU A 273 -5.35 15.66 -15.74
C LEU A 273 -5.14 14.69 -16.90
N PHE A 274 -4.84 13.43 -16.59
CA PHE A 274 -4.54 12.39 -17.59
C PHE A 274 -5.73 12.03 -18.48
N THR A 275 -6.94 12.14 -17.96
CA THR A 275 -8.16 11.85 -18.73
C THR A 275 -8.60 13.06 -19.55
N TYR A 276 -8.50 14.27 -18.97
CA TYR A 276 -9.03 15.49 -19.61
C TYR A 276 -8.06 16.11 -20.61
N LEU A 277 -6.75 16.06 -20.31
CA LEU A 277 -5.72 16.70 -21.12
C LEU A 277 -5.67 16.19 -22.56
N PRO A 278 -5.63 14.86 -22.84
CA PRO A 278 -5.63 14.36 -24.23
C PRO A 278 -6.84 14.79 -25.03
N GLN A 279 -8.03 14.85 -24.43
CA GLN A 279 -9.25 15.30 -25.13
C GLN A 279 -9.18 16.78 -25.52
N LYS A 280 -8.60 17.64 -24.68
CA LYS A 280 -8.40 19.04 -25.03
C LYS A 280 -7.30 19.24 -26.07
N LEU A 281 -6.29 18.36 -26.07
CA LEU A 281 -5.22 18.38 -27.04
C LEU A 281 -5.63 17.85 -28.41
N GLN A 282 -6.78 17.19 -28.56
CA GLN A 282 -7.33 16.80 -29.88
C GLN A 282 -7.46 17.99 -30.83
N ALA A 283 -7.64 19.21 -30.30
CA ALA A 283 -7.64 20.42 -31.11
C ALA A 283 -6.30 20.68 -31.86
N PHE A 284 -5.21 20.09 -31.39
CA PHE A 284 -3.88 20.18 -32.04
C PHE A 284 -3.59 19.07 -33.05
N ASN A 285 -4.58 18.21 -33.36
CA ASN A 285 -4.49 17.13 -34.35
C ASN A 285 -3.18 16.28 -34.22
N ASP A 286 -2.34 16.32 -35.24
CA ASP A 286 -1.13 15.47 -35.33
C ASP A 286 -0.07 15.76 -34.25
N TYR A 287 -0.08 16.94 -33.66
CA TYR A 287 0.88 17.34 -32.63
C TYR A 287 0.46 16.98 -31.19
N GLN A 288 -0.75 16.44 -31.00
CA GLN A 288 -1.31 16.16 -29.66
C GLN A 288 -0.38 15.30 -28.79
N TYR A 289 0.25 14.26 -29.36
CA TYR A 289 1.14 13.36 -28.61
C TYR A 289 2.47 14.02 -28.23
N ILE A 290 2.99 14.89 -29.08
CA ILE A 290 4.21 15.66 -28.82
C ILE A 290 3.96 16.66 -27.68
N VAL A 291 2.86 17.42 -27.77
CA VAL A 291 2.48 18.39 -26.74
C VAL A 291 2.21 17.68 -25.42
N TYR A 292 1.52 16.54 -25.45
CA TYR A 292 1.27 15.73 -24.28
C TYR A 292 2.57 15.24 -23.62
N GLY A 293 3.50 14.70 -24.41
CA GLY A 293 4.82 14.27 -23.92
C GLY A 293 5.63 15.41 -23.32
N LEU A 294 5.65 16.60 -23.95
CA LEU A 294 6.32 17.78 -23.42
C LEU A 294 5.72 18.25 -22.08
N ILE A 295 4.39 18.24 -21.96
CA ILE A 295 3.70 18.58 -20.70
C ILE A 295 4.08 17.59 -19.59
N LEU A 296 4.20 16.29 -19.90
CA LEU A 296 4.64 15.29 -18.94
C LEU A 296 6.08 15.53 -18.48
N VAL A 297 7.01 15.75 -19.41
CA VAL A 297 8.41 16.06 -19.09
C VAL A 297 8.49 17.31 -18.20
N PHE A 298 7.72 18.35 -18.53
CA PHE A 298 7.64 19.58 -17.75
C PHE A 298 7.12 19.32 -16.32
N ILE A 299 6.04 18.53 -16.18
CA ILE A 299 5.50 18.17 -14.88
C ILE A 299 6.49 17.39 -14.04
N PHE A 300 7.17 16.39 -14.61
CA PHE A 300 8.18 15.60 -13.89
C PHE A 300 9.38 16.42 -13.46
N THR A 301 9.80 17.38 -14.29
CA THR A 301 10.96 18.24 -13.98
C THR A 301 10.66 19.27 -12.91
N LEU A 302 9.49 19.92 -12.99
CA LEU A 302 9.11 20.99 -12.06
C LEU A 302 8.41 20.53 -10.80
N LEU A 303 7.77 19.36 -10.85
CA LEU A 303 6.94 18.83 -9.75
C LEU A 303 7.43 17.43 -9.30
N PRO A 304 8.63 17.30 -8.72
CA PRO A 304 9.19 16.00 -8.33
C PRO A 304 8.35 15.28 -7.25
N LYS A 305 7.46 16.00 -6.56
CA LYS A 305 6.49 15.45 -5.60
C LYS A 305 5.07 15.30 -6.18
N GLY A 306 4.92 15.44 -7.50
CA GLY A 306 3.65 15.44 -8.21
C GLY A 306 2.76 16.64 -7.85
N LEU A 307 1.55 16.69 -8.44
CA LEU A 307 0.55 17.74 -8.20
C LEU A 307 0.15 17.88 -6.72
N ALA A 308 0.15 16.78 -5.97
CA ALA A 308 -0.09 16.81 -4.53
C ALA A 308 0.95 17.62 -3.76
N GLY A 309 2.18 17.73 -4.28
CA GLY A 309 3.24 18.55 -3.70
C GLY A 309 2.92 20.04 -3.67
N LEU A 310 2.24 20.56 -4.71
CA LEU A 310 1.80 21.95 -4.78
C LEU A 310 0.74 22.29 -3.73
N LEU A 311 -0.14 21.34 -3.41
CA LEU A 311 -1.25 21.53 -2.48
C LEU A 311 -0.86 21.23 -1.02
N ARG A 312 0.22 20.48 -0.80
CA ARG A 312 0.85 20.30 0.51
C ARG A 312 1.67 21.55 0.87
N THR A 313 1.00 22.66 1.07
CA THR A 313 1.61 23.76 1.81
C THR A 313 2.10 23.23 3.16
N GLN A 314 3.33 23.56 3.51
CA GLN A 314 4.16 23.18 4.65
C GLN A 314 3.52 23.28 6.05
N THR A 315 2.23 23.12 6.19
CA THR A 315 1.47 23.32 7.44
C THR A 315 1.75 22.29 8.52
N ARG A 316 2.49 21.20 8.24
CA ARG A 316 2.84 20.23 9.28
C ARG A 316 4.16 20.53 9.99
N TYR A 317 5.11 21.22 9.35
CA TYR A 317 6.38 21.57 9.99
C TYR A 317 6.31 22.86 10.81
N SER A 318 5.42 23.80 10.46
CA SER A 318 5.34 25.10 11.17
C SER A 318 4.73 25.01 12.58
N LYS A 319 4.06 23.92 12.93
CA LYS A 319 3.59 23.71 14.31
C LYS A 319 4.71 23.26 15.26
N PHE A 320 5.81 22.72 14.75
CA PHE A 320 6.96 22.34 15.57
C PHE A 320 7.85 23.52 15.94
N ASP A 321 7.97 24.52 15.07
CA ASP A 321 8.70 25.76 15.38
C ASP A 321 8.02 26.62 16.46
N GLN A 322 6.74 26.35 16.77
CA GLN A 322 5.98 27.05 17.80
C GLN A 322 5.98 26.31 19.16
N LEU A 323 6.47 25.07 19.20
CA LEU A 323 6.83 24.45 20.47
C LEU A 323 8.17 25.04 20.91
N ARG A 324 8.17 26.30 21.37
CA ARG A 324 9.20 26.76 22.28
C ARG A 324 9.34 25.68 23.35
N PRO A 325 10.55 25.20 23.68
CA PRO A 325 10.72 24.41 24.87
C PRO A 325 10.05 25.22 25.96
N ALA A 326 9.01 24.69 26.58
CA ALA A 326 8.49 25.23 27.82
C ALA A 326 9.73 25.44 28.68
N ALA A 327 9.96 26.68 29.08
CA ALA A 327 11.15 27.05 29.82
C ALA A 327 11.45 25.94 30.82
N SER A 328 12.58 25.27 30.65
CA SER A 328 13.02 24.19 31.49
C SER A 328 13.38 24.74 32.87
N GLY A 329 12.33 25.05 33.63
CA GLY A 329 12.43 25.40 35.04
C GLY A 329 11.94 24.29 35.97
N ALA A 330 11.32 23.26 35.42
CA ALA A 330 11.10 22.03 36.15
C ALA A 330 12.37 21.19 35.96
N ALA A 331 13.25 21.17 36.96
CA ALA A 331 14.27 20.14 37.08
C ALA A 331 13.57 18.81 36.72
N GLU A 332 14.03 18.14 35.65
CA GLU A 332 13.61 16.76 35.41
C GLU A 332 13.75 16.06 36.76
N PRO A 333 12.67 15.45 37.28
CA PRO A 333 12.83 14.65 38.48
C PRO A 333 13.97 13.70 38.15
N PRO A 334 15.04 13.64 39.00
CA PRO A 334 16.16 12.77 38.71
C PRO A 334 15.55 11.44 38.34
N LEU A 335 15.89 10.92 37.13
CA LEU A 335 15.45 9.59 36.71
C LEU A 335 15.76 8.76 37.96
N SER A 336 14.74 8.57 38.82
CA SER A 336 14.85 7.70 39.93
C SER A 336 15.38 6.45 39.26
N ARG A 337 16.67 6.19 39.46
CA ARG A 337 17.23 4.90 39.16
C ARG A 337 16.19 4.00 39.73
N ARG A 338 15.26 3.54 38.88
CA ARG A 338 14.44 2.42 39.27
C ARG A 338 15.51 1.47 39.68
N GLU A 339 15.67 1.37 40.96
CA GLU A 339 16.42 0.29 41.57
C GLU A 339 16.07 -0.87 40.69
N SER A 340 17.05 -1.28 39.87
CA SER A 340 16.84 -2.30 38.86
C SER A 340 16.20 -3.40 39.68
N ALA A 341 14.90 -3.58 39.43
CA ALA A 341 14.07 -4.48 40.19
C ALA A 341 14.89 -5.73 40.33
N ALA A 342 15.33 -5.94 41.57
CA ALA A 342 16.26 -6.90 42.05
C ALA A 342 17.06 -7.51 40.87
N ARG A 343 18.34 -7.12 40.71
CA ARG A 343 19.27 -7.99 40.04
C ARG A 343 18.93 -9.38 40.56
N ALA A 344 17.95 -9.99 39.90
CA ALA A 344 17.88 -11.42 39.95
C ALA A 344 19.25 -11.79 39.40
N GLU A 345 20.16 -12.13 40.27
CA GLU A 345 21.35 -12.90 39.99
C GLU A 345 20.86 -14.23 39.40
N GLY A 346 20.13 -14.08 38.27
CA GLY A 346 19.64 -15.17 37.46
C GLY A 346 20.83 -15.67 36.68
N THR A 347 21.45 -16.70 37.20
CA THR A 347 22.43 -17.55 36.57
C THR A 347 21.99 -18.11 35.21
N GLN A 348 20.78 -17.83 34.78
CA GLN A 348 20.23 -18.35 33.52
C GLN A 348 20.57 -17.45 32.33
N ALA A 349 21.21 -18.07 31.32
CA ALA A 349 21.43 -17.45 30.03
C ALA A 349 20.09 -17.06 29.37
N LEU A 350 19.92 -15.78 29.05
CA LEU A 350 18.74 -15.27 28.36
C LEU A 350 18.75 -15.64 26.87
N VAL A 351 19.94 -15.53 26.24
CA VAL A 351 20.22 -15.97 24.87
C VAL A 351 21.42 -16.90 24.91
N ARG A 352 21.32 -18.04 24.30
CA ARG A 352 22.43 -18.98 24.10
C ARG A 352 22.57 -19.24 22.61
N VAL A 353 23.75 -19.01 22.08
CA VAL A 353 24.15 -19.27 20.71
C VAL A 353 25.06 -20.49 20.75
N GLU A 354 24.76 -21.54 20.00
CA GLU A 354 25.46 -22.81 20.01
C GLU A 354 25.91 -23.17 18.59
N ASP A 355 27.23 -23.23 18.37
CA ASP A 355 27.90 -23.61 17.14
C ASP A 355 27.32 -23.04 15.87
N VAL A 356 27.01 -21.74 15.90
CA VAL A 356 26.37 -21.04 14.77
C VAL A 356 27.37 -20.84 13.64
N VAL A 357 27.03 -21.39 12.49
CA VAL A 357 27.75 -21.22 11.22
C VAL A 357 26.90 -20.39 10.28
N MET A 358 27.53 -19.47 9.57
CA MET A 358 26.89 -18.70 8.50
C MET A 358 27.80 -18.63 7.28
N GLU A 359 27.30 -19.11 6.14
CA GLU A 359 27.99 -19.08 4.86
C GLU A 359 27.21 -18.27 3.82
N PHE A 360 27.93 -17.43 3.06
CA PHE A 360 27.39 -16.67 1.95
C PHE A 360 28.13 -17.04 0.68
N SER A 361 27.49 -17.74 -0.24
CA SER A 361 28.07 -18.08 -1.56
C SER A 361 29.52 -18.55 -1.51
N GLY A 362 29.85 -19.43 -0.53
CA GLY A 362 31.18 -20.00 -0.35
C GLY A 362 32.10 -19.24 0.65
N LEU A 363 31.69 -18.04 1.12
CA LEU A 363 32.39 -17.34 2.19
C LEU A 363 31.78 -17.69 3.54
N ARG A 364 32.59 -18.29 4.42
CA ARG A 364 32.18 -18.60 5.80
C ARG A 364 32.36 -17.36 6.68
N ALA A 365 31.26 -16.65 6.94
CA ALA A 365 31.22 -15.44 7.75
C ALA A 365 31.19 -15.70 9.25
N LEU A 366 30.62 -16.84 9.69
CA LEU A 366 30.67 -17.34 11.06
C LEU A 366 31.08 -18.81 11.03
N ALA A 367 32.04 -19.19 11.87
CA ALA A 367 32.65 -20.51 11.89
C ALA A 367 32.46 -21.22 13.25
N GLY A 368 31.22 -21.58 13.62
CA GLY A 368 30.92 -22.27 14.87
C GLY A 368 30.99 -21.35 16.09
N VAL A 369 30.28 -20.21 16.05
CA VAL A 369 30.28 -19.23 17.15
C VAL A 369 29.35 -19.72 18.26
N SER A 370 29.88 -19.77 19.49
CA SER A 370 29.10 -20.06 20.70
C SER A 370 29.30 -18.96 21.72
N LEU A 371 28.17 -18.45 22.28
CA LEU A 371 28.18 -17.42 23.33
C LEU A 371 26.89 -17.44 24.15
N GLU A 372 26.97 -16.91 25.36
CA GLU A 372 25.82 -16.73 26.24
C GLU A 372 25.63 -15.27 26.63
N LEU A 373 24.38 -14.79 26.54
CA LEU A 373 23.97 -13.49 27.01
C LEU A 373 23.08 -13.65 28.24
N ARG A 374 23.50 -13.08 29.37
CA ARG A 374 22.79 -13.18 30.64
C ARG A 374 21.79 -12.03 30.82
N ALA A 375 20.71 -12.30 31.50
CA ALA A 375 19.71 -11.28 31.83
C ALA A 375 20.34 -10.15 32.69
N GLY A 376 20.03 -8.89 32.37
CA GLY A 376 20.52 -7.71 33.10
C GLY A 376 21.99 -7.36 32.87
N SER A 377 22.72 -8.09 31.99
CA SER A 377 24.09 -7.78 31.63
C SER A 377 24.20 -6.96 30.33
N ILE A 378 25.26 -6.19 30.22
CA ILE A 378 25.69 -5.54 28.98
C ILE A 378 26.88 -6.33 28.44
N THR A 379 26.72 -6.92 27.25
CA THR A 379 27.77 -7.71 26.58
C THR A 379 28.28 -6.94 25.38
N ALA A 380 29.60 -6.70 25.31
CA ALA A 380 30.24 -6.08 24.15
C ALA A 380 30.82 -7.14 23.20
N LEU A 381 30.51 -7.02 21.91
CA LEU A 381 31.08 -7.82 20.85
C LEU A 381 32.18 -7.02 20.15
N VAL A 382 33.45 -7.36 20.40
CA VAL A 382 34.62 -6.62 19.92
C VAL A 382 35.40 -7.46 18.91
N GLY A 383 36.01 -6.83 17.93
CA GLY A 383 36.86 -7.49 16.94
C GLY A 383 37.13 -6.57 15.72
N PRO A 384 38.07 -6.94 14.83
CA PRO A 384 38.40 -6.15 13.64
C PRO A 384 37.26 -6.12 12.62
N ASN A 385 37.34 -5.24 11.61
CA ASN A 385 36.42 -5.22 10.51
C ASN A 385 36.49 -6.55 9.74
N GLY A 386 35.33 -7.10 9.37
CA GLY A 386 35.25 -8.39 8.70
C GLY A 386 35.17 -9.63 9.63
N SER A 387 35.34 -9.48 10.96
CA SER A 387 35.28 -10.61 11.92
C SER A 387 33.89 -11.20 12.17
N GLY A 388 32.87 -10.85 11.39
CA GLY A 388 31.52 -11.44 11.50
C GLY A 388 30.59 -10.83 12.55
N LYS A 389 30.98 -9.75 13.25
CA LYS A 389 30.15 -9.09 14.32
C LYS A 389 28.74 -8.74 13.84
N SER A 390 28.66 -8.00 12.73
CA SER A 390 27.37 -7.59 12.15
C SER A 390 26.57 -8.82 11.67
N THR A 391 27.26 -9.84 11.15
CA THR A 391 26.62 -11.08 10.73
C THR A 391 26.01 -11.82 11.91
N LEU A 392 26.73 -11.94 13.03
CA LEU A 392 26.20 -12.58 14.24
C LEU A 392 24.97 -11.86 14.79
N VAL A 393 25.00 -10.51 14.85
CA VAL A 393 23.85 -9.72 15.29
C VAL A 393 22.68 -9.85 14.29
N ASN A 394 22.94 -9.94 12.98
CA ASN A 394 21.93 -10.19 11.96
C ASN A 394 21.28 -11.57 12.12
N VAL A 395 22.08 -12.60 12.44
CA VAL A 395 21.58 -13.95 12.65
C VAL A 395 20.74 -14.05 13.94
N ILE A 396 21.21 -13.48 15.06
CA ILE A 396 20.45 -13.43 16.32
C ILE A 396 19.12 -12.67 16.16
N SER A 397 19.11 -11.59 15.38
CA SER A 397 17.89 -10.82 15.11
C SER A 397 16.98 -11.38 14.02
N GLY A 398 17.31 -12.55 13.45
CA GLY A 398 16.49 -13.23 12.44
C GLY A 398 16.44 -12.54 11.08
N ILE A 399 17.45 -11.71 10.76
CA ILE A 399 17.61 -11.12 9.40
C ILE A 399 18.18 -12.15 8.46
N TYR A 400 19.14 -12.98 8.96
CA TYR A 400 19.69 -14.13 8.24
C TYR A 400 19.36 -15.40 9.00
N ALA A 401 18.98 -16.45 8.28
CA ALA A 401 18.90 -17.79 8.85
C ALA A 401 20.32 -18.38 8.91
N PRO A 402 20.77 -18.94 10.04
CA PRO A 402 22.08 -19.59 10.11
C PRO A 402 22.11 -20.81 9.18
N THR A 403 23.31 -21.14 8.67
CA THR A 403 23.53 -22.34 7.87
C THR A 403 23.43 -23.59 8.74
N SER A 404 23.98 -23.51 9.97
CA SER A 404 23.86 -24.55 11.00
C SER A 404 24.01 -23.93 12.40
N GLY A 405 23.77 -24.74 13.45
CA GLY A 405 23.80 -24.29 14.84
C GLY A 405 22.43 -23.93 15.37
N ARG A 406 22.38 -23.56 16.67
CA ARG A 406 21.14 -23.19 17.37
C ARG A 406 21.23 -21.86 18.06
N ILE A 407 20.08 -21.20 18.19
CA ILE A 407 19.96 -19.94 18.94
C ILE A 407 18.77 -20.10 19.88
N LEU A 408 19.04 -20.23 21.15
CA LEU A 408 18.02 -20.40 22.17
C LEU A 408 17.74 -19.06 22.84
N TYR A 409 16.50 -18.62 22.88
CA TYR A 409 16.01 -17.49 23.65
C TYR A 409 15.01 -17.95 24.69
N LYS A 410 15.33 -17.78 25.98
CA LYS A 410 14.52 -18.31 27.10
C LYS A 410 14.20 -19.80 26.93
N GLY A 411 15.16 -20.59 26.48
CA GLY A 411 15.02 -22.03 26.23
C GLY A 411 14.29 -22.42 24.95
N GLN A 412 13.76 -21.47 24.17
CA GLN A 412 13.11 -21.72 22.89
C GLN A 412 14.05 -21.48 21.72
N ASP A 413 14.13 -22.42 20.79
CA ASP A 413 14.92 -22.25 19.57
C ASP A 413 14.25 -21.20 18.64
N ILE A 414 15.04 -20.18 18.31
CA ILE A 414 14.67 -19.10 17.41
C ILE A 414 15.49 -19.09 16.12
N ALA A 415 16.40 -20.04 15.92
CA ALA A 415 17.22 -20.14 14.71
C ALA A 415 16.34 -20.22 13.46
N GLY A 416 16.66 -19.45 12.43
CA GLY A 416 15.91 -19.40 11.18
C GLY A 416 14.51 -18.78 11.27
N ARG A 417 14.07 -18.31 12.43
CA ARG A 417 12.80 -17.57 12.51
C ARG A 417 12.95 -16.20 11.87
N PRO A 418 11.95 -15.74 11.11
CA PRO A 418 12.00 -14.42 10.49
C PRO A 418 12.02 -13.31 11.56
N SER A 419 12.68 -12.18 11.26
CA SER A 419 12.95 -11.08 12.18
C SER A 419 11.72 -10.56 12.95
N HIS A 420 10.55 -10.51 12.30
CA HIS A 420 9.31 -10.09 12.97
C HIS A 420 8.85 -11.03 14.08
N LYS A 421 9.11 -12.35 13.95
CA LYS A 421 8.80 -13.33 15.01
C LYS A 421 9.82 -13.25 16.15
N VAL A 422 11.08 -13.01 15.81
CA VAL A 422 12.16 -12.81 16.80
C VAL A 422 11.87 -11.53 17.61
N ALA A 423 11.46 -10.45 16.96
CA ALA A 423 11.05 -9.22 17.62
C ALA A 423 9.82 -9.41 18.52
N GLN A 424 8.82 -10.18 18.06
CA GLN A 424 7.63 -10.50 18.86
C GLN A 424 7.96 -11.38 20.07
N ALA A 425 9.00 -12.21 20.00
CA ALA A 425 9.51 -12.98 21.14
C ALA A 425 10.17 -12.07 22.20
N GLY A 426 10.69 -10.89 21.80
CA GLY A 426 11.24 -9.89 22.70
C GLY A 426 12.67 -9.43 22.39
N ILE A 427 13.30 -9.93 21.31
CA ILE A 427 14.60 -9.48 20.83
C ILE A 427 14.39 -8.35 19.83
N THR A 428 14.75 -7.13 20.18
CA THR A 428 14.69 -5.96 19.31
C THR A 428 16.09 -5.46 18.98
N ARG A 429 16.21 -4.72 17.87
CA ARG A 429 17.49 -4.22 17.38
C ARG A 429 17.39 -2.73 17.03
N THR A 430 18.44 -2.00 17.30
CA THR A 430 18.68 -0.65 16.77
C THR A 430 19.55 -0.71 15.53
N PHE A 431 19.37 0.24 14.61
CA PHE A 431 20.14 0.36 13.38
C PHE A 431 21.06 1.58 13.45
N GLN A 432 22.18 1.55 12.74
CA GLN A 432 23.12 2.67 12.64
C GLN A 432 22.44 3.91 12.04
N ASP A 433 21.68 3.69 10.94
CA ASP A 433 20.86 4.74 10.35
C ASP A 433 19.44 4.66 10.93
N PRO A 434 18.95 5.72 11.56
CA PRO A 434 17.58 5.74 12.07
C PRO A 434 16.61 5.70 10.87
N ARG A 435 15.96 4.56 10.68
CA ARG A 435 14.96 4.31 9.62
C ARG A 435 13.60 4.87 10.02
N ASN A 436 13.56 6.16 10.35
CA ASN A 436 12.32 6.86 10.70
C ASN A 436 11.45 7.02 9.45
N VAL A 437 10.14 6.95 9.63
CA VAL A 437 9.18 7.26 8.57
C VAL A 437 9.00 8.78 8.48
N PRO A 438 9.50 9.45 7.43
CA PRO A 438 9.54 10.92 7.37
C PRO A 438 8.16 11.57 7.37
N SER A 439 7.13 10.84 6.92
CA SER A 439 5.74 11.32 6.89
C SER A 439 5.04 11.22 8.25
N PHE A 440 5.65 10.56 9.23
CA PHE A 440 5.09 10.39 10.57
C PHE A 440 5.59 11.48 11.52
N THR A 441 4.78 11.80 12.51
CA THR A 441 5.20 12.60 13.66
C THR A 441 6.18 11.79 14.52
N VAL A 442 6.98 12.47 15.37
CA VAL A 442 7.85 11.81 16.34
C VAL A 442 7.08 10.81 17.22
N ARG A 443 5.88 11.21 17.67
CA ARG A 443 5.02 10.34 18.46
C ARG A 443 4.60 9.07 17.69
N GLU A 444 4.25 9.18 16.42
CA GLU A 444 3.88 8.04 15.59
C GLU A 444 5.07 7.11 15.34
N ASN A 445 6.26 7.66 15.11
CA ASN A 445 7.48 6.86 14.98
C ASN A 445 7.81 6.10 16.29
N ILE A 446 7.70 6.74 17.45
CA ILE A 446 7.90 6.08 18.74
C ILE A 446 6.86 4.99 18.99
N LEU A 447 5.59 5.22 18.61
CA LEU A 447 4.51 4.24 18.76
C LEU A 447 4.63 3.01 17.84
N MET A 448 5.54 3.04 16.86
CA MET A 448 5.85 1.84 16.06
C MET A 448 6.59 0.76 16.89
N GLY A 449 7.47 1.16 17.82
CA GLY A 449 8.24 0.23 18.65
C GLY A 449 7.38 -0.72 19.51
N PRO A 450 6.32 -0.25 20.22
CA PRO A 450 5.47 -1.11 21.04
C PRO A 450 4.63 -2.16 20.28
N ILE A 451 4.53 -2.08 18.94
CA ILE A 451 3.77 -3.06 18.13
C ILE A 451 4.35 -4.46 18.32
N ALA A 452 5.67 -4.59 18.41
CA ALA A 452 6.35 -5.86 18.67
C ALA A 452 5.99 -6.45 20.04
N VAL A 453 5.92 -5.59 21.07
CA VAL A 453 5.76 -6.03 22.48
C VAL A 453 4.30 -6.29 22.86
N THR A 454 3.36 -5.57 22.24
CA THR A 454 1.93 -5.66 22.58
C THR A 454 1.17 -6.78 21.87
N GLY A 455 1.86 -7.52 20.99
CA GLY A 455 1.22 -8.59 20.21
C GLY A 455 0.04 -8.08 19.36
N MET A 456 0.03 -6.81 19.00
CA MET A 456 -0.88 -6.29 18.00
C MET A 456 -0.43 -6.82 16.64
N ALA A 457 -0.77 -8.09 16.37
CA ALA A 457 -0.73 -8.61 15.03
C ALA A 457 -1.49 -7.63 14.13
N PRO A 458 -1.05 -7.37 12.91
CA PRO A 458 -1.79 -6.53 11.96
C PRO A 458 -3.19 -7.08 11.66
N TRP A 459 -3.49 -8.30 12.12
CA TRP A 459 -4.78 -8.96 11.99
C TRP A 459 -5.44 -9.11 13.37
N PRO A 460 -6.70 -8.72 13.56
CA PRO A 460 -7.38 -8.86 14.84
C PRO A 460 -7.51 -10.36 15.18
N ARG A 461 -6.72 -10.86 16.13
CA ARG A 461 -7.17 -12.03 16.87
C ARG A 461 -8.44 -11.58 17.58
N ARG A 462 -9.57 -12.21 17.29
CA ARG A 462 -10.79 -12.13 18.10
C ARG A 462 -10.38 -12.44 19.53
N SER A 463 -10.13 -11.42 20.32
CA SER A 463 -9.93 -11.56 21.75
C SER A 463 -11.09 -10.86 22.43
N THR A 464 -11.89 -11.67 23.10
CA THR A 464 -12.68 -11.38 24.30
C THR A 464 -12.50 -9.95 24.85
N ARG A 465 -13.62 -9.28 24.93
CA ARG A 465 -13.87 -7.97 25.52
C ARG A 465 -13.00 -7.69 26.75
N ARG A 466 -11.97 -6.87 26.59
CA ARG A 466 -11.44 -6.01 27.66
C ARG A 466 -11.19 -4.62 27.07
N ALA A 467 -11.69 -3.63 27.80
CA ALA A 467 -11.85 -2.25 27.38
C ALA A 467 -10.60 -1.63 26.68
N PRO A 468 -10.77 -0.91 25.54
CA PRO A 468 -9.66 -0.30 24.78
C PRO A 468 -8.92 0.83 25.52
N GLY A 469 -9.48 1.35 26.60
CA GLY A 469 -8.94 2.47 27.37
C GLY A 469 -7.65 2.16 28.16
N ALA A 470 -7.56 0.99 28.79
CA ALA A 470 -6.45 0.68 29.69
C ALA A 470 -5.11 0.39 28.96
N ARG A 471 -5.13 -0.05 27.69
CA ARG A 471 -3.92 -0.31 26.89
C ARG A 471 -3.39 0.95 26.21
N ARG A 472 -4.27 1.86 25.78
CA ARG A 472 -3.84 3.18 25.25
C ARG A 472 -3.20 4.04 26.34
N ALA A 473 -3.69 3.97 27.57
CA ALA A 473 -3.13 4.69 28.71
C ALA A 473 -1.70 4.21 29.02
N ARG A 474 -1.40 2.90 28.94
CA ARG A 474 -0.05 2.37 29.18
C ARG A 474 0.95 2.71 28.08
N CYS A 475 0.55 2.72 26.80
CA CYS A 475 1.42 3.18 25.71
C CYS A 475 1.71 4.68 25.81
N CYS A 476 0.70 5.50 26.15
CA CYS A 476 0.89 6.94 26.36
C CYS A 476 1.67 7.26 27.64
N ALA A 477 1.53 6.47 28.72
CA ALA A 477 2.30 6.63 29.92
C ALA A 477 3.80 6.27 29.74
N ARG A 478 4.13 5.32 28.85
CA ARG A 478 5.52 5.03 28.47
C ARG A 478 6.13 6.07 27.51
N SER A 479 5.34 6.84 26.80
CA SER A 479 5.83 7.91 25.92
C SER A 479 5.96 9.26 26.63
N LYS A 480 5.50 9.37 27.90
CA LYS A 480 5.67 10.57 28.76
C LYS A 480 6.84 10.45 29.73
N ARG A 481 7.64 9.38 29.64
CA ARG A 481 8.88 9.21 30.41
C ARG A 481 10.11 9.19 29.52
#